data_b0516ac90405d083d8d366ded04fce3c
#
_entry.id   b0516ac90405d083d8d366ded04fce3c
#
_cell.length_a   1.000
_cell.length_b   1.000
_cell.length_c   1.000
_cell.angle_alpha   90.00
_cell.angle_beta   90.00
_cell.angle_gamma   90.00
#
_symmetry.space_group_name_H-M   'P 1'
#
loop_
_entity.id
_entity.type
_entity.pdbx_description
1 polymer ?
#
loop_
_entity_poly.entity_id
_entity_poly.type
_entity_poly.pdbx_seq_one_letter_code
_entity_poly.pdbx_strand_id
1 'polypeptide(L)'
;IGQVINPLIVEGQVHGGLVQGIAQALWEEAVHDDSGTLVSGSFVDYLVPTAADTISFDTSTMSTHATTNTLGTKGVGEAGTIASTPCVVNGVVDALRPFGVDDVQMPCTPERVWQAIRSGTEGDDTTGAAAPHFDEVTGDQGQTDRTAGADGPTGGAASSEGAGR
;
A
#
# COMPACT_ATOMS: atom_id res chain seq x y z
N ILE A 1 -2.37 -18.11 5.37
CA ILE A 1 -3.30 -18.28 6.48
C ILE A 1 -3.89 -19.68 6.44
N GLY A 2 -4.14 -20.28 7.59
CA GLY A 2 -4.85 -21.58 7.71
C GLY A 2 -6.35 -21.42 7.71
N GLN A 3 -7.05 -22.31 8.42
CA GLN A 3 -8.48 -22.17 8.63
C GLN A 3 -8.79 -20.86 9.37
N VAL A 4 -9.63 -20.03 8.80
CA VAL A 4 -10.11 -18.79 9.43
C VAL A 4 -11.15 -19.13 10.48
N ILE A 5 -10.89 -18.79 11.75
CA ILE A 5 -11.83 -19.00 12.85
C ILE A 5 -12.74 -17.79 13.03
N ASN A 6 -12.17 -16.59 13.00
CA ASN A 6 -12.92 -15.35 13.12
C ASN A 6 -12.51 -14.38 12.00
N PRO A 7 -13.31 -14.23 10.93
CA PRO A 7 -13.00 -13.37 9.79
C PRO A 7 -12.74 -11.91 10.19
N LEU A 8 -13.54 -11.34 11.10
CA LEU A 8 -13.41 -9.95 11.52
C LEU A 8 -12.05 -9.68 12.20
N ILE A 9 -11.61 -10.60 13.06
CA ILE A 9 -10.31 -10.47 13.72
C ILE A 9 -9.18 -10.63 12.70
N VAL A 10 -9.29 -11.57 11.77
CA VAL A 10 -8.28 -11.79 10.72
C VAL A 10 -8.16 -10.56 9.83
N GLU A 11 -9.26 -9.99 9.39
CA GLU A 11 -9.29 -8.77 8.58
C GLU A 11 -8.67 -7.60 9.34
N GLY A 12 -9.02 -7.41 10.61
CA GLY A 12 -8.42 -6.39 11.46
C GLY A 12 -6.91 -6.56 11.65
N GLN A 13 -6.41 -7.79 11.76
CA GLN A 13 -4.97 -8.06 11.83
C GLN A 13 -4.27 -7.75 10.51
N VAL A 14 -4.87 -8.06 9.38
CA VAL A 14 -4.30 -7.77 8.06
C VAL A 14 -4.25 -6.26 7.83
N HIS A 15 -5.34 -5.53 8.06
CA HIS A 15 -5.40 -4.08 7.90
C HIS A 15 -4.41 -3.38 8.84
N GLY A 16 -4.38 -3.74 10.12
CA GLY A 16 -3.44 -3.17 11.09
C GLY A 16 -1.99 -3.43 10.73
N GLY A 17 -1.67 -4.64 10.27
CA GLY A 17 -0.34 -5.00 9.81
C GLY A 17 0.09 -4.23 8.56
N LEU A 18 -0.82 -4.03 7.59
CA LEU A 18 -0.57 -3.21 6.41
C LEU A 18 -0.23 -1.77 6.80
N VAL A 19 -1.05 -1.14 7.66
CA VAL A 19 -0.82 0.23 8.12
C VAL A 19 0.51 0.35 8.86
N GLN A 20 0.83 -0.61 9.73
CA GLN A 20 2.13 -0.66 10.44
C GLN A 20 3.31 -0.66 9.48
N GLY A 21 3.28 -1.50 8.45
CA GLY A 21 4.37 -1.57 7.48
C GLY A 21 4.46 -0.35 6.56
N ILE A 22 3.33 0.24 6.17
CA ILE A 22 3.28 1.51 5.44
C ILE A 22 3.88 2.64 6.28
N ALA A 23 3.51 2.71 7.57
CA ALA A 23 4.03 3.70 8.50
C ALA A 23 5.55 3.60 8.66
N GLN A 24 6.08 2.40 8.82
CA GLN A 24 7.52 2.15 8.87
C GLN A 24 8.23 2.60 7.58
N ALA A 25 7.60 2.37 6.44
CA ALA A 25 8.18 2.74 5.15
C ALA A 25 8.22 4.25 4.91
N LEU A 26 7.25 5.02 5.42
CA LEU A 26 7.03 6.41 5.02
C LEU A 26 7.24 7.44 6.14
N TRP A 27 7.04 7.09 7.42
CA TRP A 27 6.91 8.10 8.50
C TRP A 27 7.70 7.78 9.76
N GLU A 28 7.60 6.54 10.27
CA GLU A 28 8.09 6.20 11.60
C GLU A 28 9.62 6.12 11.66
N GLU A 29 10.23 6.91 12.52
CA GLU A 29 11.67 6.90 12.72
C GLU A 29 12.05 7.19 14.18
N ALA A 30 12.90 6.33 14.74
CA ALA A 30 13.57 6.59 16.01
C ALA A 30 14.85 7.39 15.74
N VAL A 31 14.81 8.69 16.00
CA VAL A 31 15.92 9.62 15.80
C VAL A 31 16.69 9.82 17.08
N HIS A 32 18.01 9.68 17.02
CA HIS A 32 18.91 9.93 18.13
C HIS A 32 19.88 11.08 17.80
N ASP A 33 20.22 11.88 18.80
CA ASP A 33 21.26 12.89 18.67
C ASP A 33 22.68 12.28 18.72
N ASP A 34 23.69 13.12 18.54
CA ASP A 34 25.11 12.71 18.56
C ASP A 34 25.55 12.11 19.90
N SER A 35 24.83 12.35 20.99
CA SER A 35 25.08 11.76 22.29
C SER A 35 24.37 10.41 22.51
N GLY A 36 23.54 9.97 21.55
CA GLY A 36 22.74 8.78 21.63
C GLY A 36 21.40 8.98 22.37
N THR A 37 21.00 10.22 22.66
CA THR A 37 19.71 10.50 23.27
C THR A 37 18.59 10.43 22.23
N LEU A 38 17.51 9.70 22.53
CA LEU A 38 16.34 9.62 21.67
C LEU A 38 15.60 10.97 21.64
N VAL A 39 15.61 11.65 20.49
CA VAL A 39 14.96 12.95 20.31
C VAL A 39 13.50 12.80 19.82
N SER A 40 13.17 11.71 19.12
CA SER A 40 11.80 11.38 18.72
C SER A 40 11.03 10.60 19.81
N GLY A 41 11.22 10.98 21.09
CA GLY A 41 10.67 10.25 22.23
C GLY A 41 9.21 10.58 22.60
N SER A 42 8.55 11.44 21.83
CA SER A 42 7.14 11.81 22.06
C SER A 42 6.34 11.70 20.78
N PHE A 43 4.99 11.61 20.88
CA PHE A 43 4.12 11.60 19.69
C PHE A 43 3.99 12.97 18.99
N VAL A 44 4.71 13.98 19.46
CA VAL A 44 4.91 15.24 18.72
C VAL A 44 5.95 15.05 17.62
N ASP A 45 6.97 14.25 17.91
CA ASP A 45 8.14 14.05 17.05
C ASP A 45 8.08 12.71 16.32
N TYR A 46 7.53 11.67 16.96
CA TYR A 46 7.36 10.35 16.37
C TYR A 46 6.00 10.25 15.67
N LEU A 47 6.01 10.14 14.33
CA LEU A 47 4.79 10.13 13.54
C LEU A 47 4.12 8.74 13.56
N VAL A 48 3.00 8.65 14.27
CA VAL A 48 2.11 7.48 14.21
C VAL A 48 0.98 7.80 13.23
N PRO A 49 0.67 6.92 12.27
CA PRO A 49 -0.43 7.16 11.33
C PRO A 49 -1.77 7.22 12.05
N THR A 50 -2.60 8.14 11.63
CA THR A 50 -4.00 8.27 12.08
C THR A 50 -4.95 7.60 11.10
N ALA A 51 -6.21 7.47 11.48
CA ALA A 51 -7.23 6.94 10.57
C ALA A 51 -7.44 7.81 9.30
N ALA A 52 -7.04 9.08 9.34
CA ALA A 52 -7.10 9.98 8.19
C ALA A 52 -5.98 9.73 7.18
N ASP A 53 -4.88 9.13 7.63
CA ASP A 53 -3.71 8.83 6.79
C ASP A 53 -3.83 7.47 6.10
N THR A 54 -4.84 6.67 6.46
CA THR A 54 -5.02 5.32 5.95
C THR A 54 -6.05 5.27 4.83
N ILE A 55 -5.78 4.42 3.84
CA ILE A 55 -6.71 4.11 2.75
C ILE A 55 -7.54 2.87 3.10
N SER A 56 -8.62 2.62 2.37
CA SER A 56 -9.31 1.34 2.40
C SER A 56 -8.49 0.27 1.68
N PHE A 57 -8.45 -0.92 2.26
CA PHE A 57 -7.76 -2.07 1.68
C PHE A 57 -8.75 -3.12 1.20
N ASP A 58 -8.60 -3.56 -0.03
CA ASP A 58 -9.25 -4.78 -0.52
C ASP A 58 -8.37 -5.98 -0.17
N THR A 59 -8.87 -6.88 0.65
CA THR A 59 -8.12 -8.03 1.12
C THR A 59 -8.74 -9.34 0.69
N SER A 60 -7.90 -10.31 0.38
CA SER A 60 -8.31 -11.67 0.11
C SER A 60 -7.39 -12.66 0.83
N THR A 61 -7.87 -13.86 1.08
CA THR A 61 -7.08 -14.87 1.76
C THR A 61 -6.83 -16.09 0.88
N MET A 62 -5.61 -16.57 0.87
CA MET A 62 -5.25 -17.89 0.34
C MET A 62 -5.04 -18.83 1.54
N SER A 63 -5.93 -19.80 1.70
CA SER A 63 -5.89 -20.70 2.84
C SER A 63 -5.17 -22.00 2.50
N THR A 64 -4.12 -22.30 3.26
CA THR A 64 -3.46 -23.61 3.30
C THR A 64 -3.48 -24.11 4.73
N HIS A 65 -4.22 -25.17 5.00
CA HIS A 65 -4.41 -25.67 6.36
C HIS A 65 -3.09 -26.15 6.98
N ALA A 66 -2.92 -25.88 8.27
CA ALA A 66 -1.83 -26.49 9.02
C ALA A 66 -2.09 -27.99 9.21
N THR A 67 -1.03 -28.77 9.12
CA THR A 67 -1.08 -30.24 9.36
C THR A 67 -0.69 -30.60 10.80
N THR A 68 -0.23 -29.63 11.58
CA THR A 68 0.26 -29.79 12.94
C THR A 68 -0.81 -29.66 14.02
N ASN A 69 -2.05 -29.27 13.64
CA ASN A 69 -3.20 -29.18 14.54
C ASN A 69 -4.48 -29.59 13.83
N THR A 70 -5.48 -30.04 14.62
CA THR A 70 -6.74 -30.56 14.11
C THR A 70 -7.65 -29.51 13.49
N LEU A 71 -7.48 -28.24 13.82
CA LEU A 71 -8.26 -27.13 13.28
C LEU A 71 -7.69 -26.59 11.96
N GLY A 72 -6.46 -26.96 11.61
CA GLY A 72 -5.80 -26.43 10.44
C GLY A 72 -5.47 -24.93 10.53
N THR A 73 -5.45 -24.35 11.74
CA THR A 73 -5.24 -22.93 11.97
C THR A 73 -3.75 -22.55 11.91
N LYS A 74 -3.47 -21.30 11.56
CA LYS A 74 -2.14 -20.67 11.58
C LYS A 74 -2.25 -19.28 12.19
N GLY A 75 -1.12 -18.79 12.73
CA GLY A 75 -1.01 -17.39 13.16
C GLY A 75 -1.16 -16.43 11.97
N VAL A 76 -1.71 -15.24 12.22
CA VAL A 76 -1.96 -14.19 11.21
C VAL A 76 -1.41 -12.84 11.65
N GLY A 77 -0.81 -12.74 12.84
CA GLY A 77 -0.38 -11.47 13.44
C GLY A 77 0.56 -10.64 12.56
N GLU A 78 1.48 -11.27 11.84
CA GLU A 78 2.46 -10.59 11.00
C GLU A 78 2.12 -10.61 9.49
N ALA A 79 1.02 -11.26 9.10
CA ALA A 79 0.70 -11.48 7.69
C ALA A 79 0.55 -10.18 6.89
N GLY A 80 0.05 -9.11 7.51
CA GLY A 80 -0.08 -7.81 6.86
C GLY A 80 1.23 -7.02 6.77
N THR A 81 2.10 -7.13 7.76
CA THR A 81 3.27 -6.24 7.88
C THR A 81 4.51 -6.72 7.15
N ILE A 82 4.73 -8.04 7.05
CA ILE A 82 5.98 -8.61 6.49
C ILE A 82 6.28 -8.09 5.09
N ALA A 83 5.27 -8.00 4.23
CA ALA A 83 5.44 -7.59 2.84
C ALA A 83 5.11 -6.12 2.58
N SER A 84 4.36 -5.45 3.45
CA SER A 84 3.89 -4.08 3.19
C SER A 84 5.04 -3.08 3.19
N THR A 85 5.95 -3.14 4.14
CA THR A 85 7.13 -2.27 4.18
C THR A 85 7.97 -2.34 2.90
N PRO A 86 8.48 -3.51 2.49
CA PRO A 86 9.29 -3.59 1.27
C PRO A 86 8.45 -3.30 0.01
N CYS A 87 7.17 -3.61 0.00
CA CYS A 87 6.29 -3.29 -1.14
C CYS A 87 6.20 -1.79 -1.37
N VAL A 88 6.00 -1.00 -0.31
CA VAL A 88 5.92 0.46 -0.39
C VAL A 88 7.26 1.06 -0.82
N VAL A 89 8.36 0.63 -0.20
CA VAL A 89 9.70 1.13 -0.56
C VAL A 89 10.04 0.81 -2.01
N ASN A 90 9.77 -0.41 -2.46
CA ASN A 90 9.99 -0.79 -3.86
C ASN A 90 9.14 0.05 -4.81
N GLY A 91 7.89 0.36 -4.44
CA GLY A 91 7.02 1.24 -5.23
C GLY A 91 7.56 2.67 -5.32
N VAL A 92 8.09 3.21 -4.21
CA VAL A 92 8.74 4.53 -4.20
C VAL A 92 9.98 4.54 -5.10
N VAL A 93 10.86 3.57 -4.95
CA VAL A 93 12.07 3.46 -5.79
C VAL A 93 11.72 3.30 -7.26
N ASP A 94 10.72 2.47 -7.59
CA ASP A 94 10.27 2.28 -8.97
C ASP A 94 9.73 3.58 -9.58
N ALA A 95 8.96 4.35 -8.81
CA ALA A 95 8.45 5.65 -9.24
C ALA A 95 9.57 6.71 -9.45
N LEU A 96 10.70 6.54 -8.78
CA LEU A 96 11.82 7.48 -8.84
C LEU A 96 12.90 7.11 -9.88
N ARG A 97 12.80 5.94 -10.50
CA ARG A 97 13.75 5.51 -11.55
C ARG A 97 13.94 6.52 -12.69
N PRO A 98 12.88 7.20 -13.19
CA PRO A 98 13.05 8.21 -14.24
C PRO A 98 13.93 9.39 -13.84
N PHE A 99 14.15 9.58 -12.54
CA PHE A 99 15.04 10.62 -11.99
C PHE A 99 16.45 10.10 -11.66
N GLY A 100 16.80 8.89 -12.11
CA GLY A 100 18.10 8.29 -11.83
C GLY A 100 18.28 7.78 -10.40
N VAL A 101 17.18 7.54 -9.66
CA VAL A 101 17.21 7.08 -8.27
C VAL A 101 17.01 5.56 -8.22
N ASP A 102 18.00 4.85 -7.70
CA ASP A 102 17.99 3.40 -7.57
C ASP A 102 17.72 2.92 -6.13
N ASP A 103 17.84 3.80 -5.13
CA ASP A 103 17.63 3.49 -3.72
C ASP A 103 17.17 4.73 -2.94
N VAL A 104 16.32 4.50 -1.92
CA VAL A 104 15.90 5.51 -0.95
C VAL A 104 15.92 4.90 0.45
N GLN A 105 16.65 5.54 1.35
CA GLN A 105 16.70 5.10 2.75
C GLN A 105 15.36 5.28 3.45
N MET A 106 14.90 4.24 4.14
CA MET A 106 13.71 4.33 5.00
C MET A 106 13.92 5.18 6.25
N PRO A 107 12.84 5.80 6.75
CA PRO A 107 11.56 6.00 6.09
C PRO A 107 11.67 6.91 4.87
N CYS A 108 10.92 6.63 3.81
CA CYS A 108 10.89 7.42 2.58
C CYS A 108 10.09 8.72 2.81
N THR A 109 10.57 9.57 3.70
CA THR A 109 9.93 10.85 4.01
C THR A 109 9.94 11.77 2.79
N PRO A 110 9.02 12.76 2.72
CA PRO A 110 9.01 13.74 1.63
C PRO A 110 10.36 14.41 1.41
N GLU A 111 11.08 14.70 2.49
CA GLU A 111 12.41 15.30 2.42
C GLU A 111 13.43 14.35 1.78
N ARG A 112 13.49 13.09 2.20
CA ARG A 112 14.40 12.08 1.64
C ARG A 112 14.10 11.80 0.17
N VAL A 113 12.84 11.71 -0.20
CA VAL A 113 12.42 11.56 -1.60
C VAL A 113 12.86 12.76 -2.43
N TRP A 114 12.63 13.98 -1.94
CA TRP A 114 13.08 15.20 -2.61
C TRP A 114 14.59 15.27 -2.77
N GLN A 115 15.36 14.92 -1.72
CA GLN A 115 16.83 14.88 -1.79
C GLN A 115 17.32 13.82 -2.78
N ALA A 116 16.69 12.64 -2.82
CA ALA A 116 17.03 11.58 -3.76
C ALA A 116 16.82 12.04 -5.22
N ILE A 117 15.68 12.67 -5.53
CA ILE A 117 15.41 13.24 -6.86
C ILE A 117 16.47 14.26 -7.24
N ARG A 118 16.80 15.19 -6.36
CA ARG A 118 17.83 16.20 -6.63
C ARG A 118 19.18 15.57 -6.92
N SER A 119 19.61 14.62 -6.10
CA SER A 119 20.92 13.97 -6.28
C SER A 119 20.97 13.12 -7.56
N GLY A 120 19.86 12.48 -7.92
CA GLY A 120 19.76 11.73 -9.16
C GLY A 120 19.87 12.63 -10.40
N THR A 121 19.17 13.75 -10.40
CA THR A 121 19.21 14.72 -11.52
C THR A 121 20.54 15.48 -11.62
N GLU A 122 21.19 15.80 -10.50
CA GLU A 122 22.52 16.45 -10.50
C GLU A 122 23.61 15.51 -11.06
N GLY A 123 23.45 14.20 -10.92
CA GLY A 123 24.35 13.20 -11.51
C GLY A 123 24.25 13.10 -13.04
N ASP A 124 23.12 13.47 -13.63
CA ASP A 124 22.86 13.40 -15.07
C ASP A 124 23.25 14.69 -15.81
N ASP A 125 23.52 15.78 -15.09
CA ASP A 125 23.95 17.07 -15.69
C ASP A 125 25.26 16.95 -16.48
N THR A 126 26.01 15.84 -16.31
CA THR A 126 27.19 15.51 -17.11
C THR A 126 26.85 15.04 -18.53
N THR A 127 25.62 14.64 -18.78
CA THR A 127 25.13 14.15 -20.09
C THR A 127 24.30 15.18 -20.85
N GLY A 128 23.95 16.31 -20.23
CA GLY A 128 23.16 17.38 -20.85
C GLY A 128 21.70 17.01 -21.12
N ALA A 129 21.20 15.92 -20.56
CA ALA A 129 19.81 15.55 -20.59
C ALA A 129 19.05 16.35 -19.50
N ALA A 130 18.02 17.09 -19.89
CA ALA A 130 17.15 17.76 -18.93
C ALA A 130 16.42 16.70 -18.08
N ALA A 131 16.28 16.97 -16.77
CA ALA A 131 15.45 16.16 -15.90
C ALA A 131 14.05 16.00 -16.52
N PRO A 132 13.45 14.80 -16.47
CA PRO A 132 12.13 14.60 -17.05
C PRO A 132 11.11 15.52 -16.39
N HIS A 133 10.31 16.21 -17.22
CA HIS A 133 9.21 17.00 -16.70
C HIS A 133 8.17 16.06 -16.09
N PHE A 134 7.50 16.49 -15.01
CA PHE A 134 6.53 15.64 -14.29
C PHE A 134 5.44 15.07 -15.20
N ASP A 135 4.99 15.81 -16.20
CA ASP A 135 4.00 15.39 -17.17
C ASP A 135 4.50 14.29 -18.13
N GLU A 136 5.80 14.16 -18.34
CA GLU A 136 6.41 13.10 -19.14
C GLU A 136 6.52 11.79 -18.35
N VAL A 137 6.71 11.89 -17.02
CA VAL A 137 6.78 10.72 -16.13
C VAL A 137 5.39 10.11 -15.88
N THR A 138 4.36 10.94 -15.82
CA THR A 138 2.98 10.46 -15.59
C THR A 138 2.31 9.94 -16.85
N GLY A 139 2.99 9.90 -18.00
CA GLY A 139 2.59 9.46 -19.34
C GLY A 139 1.10 9.19 -19.45
N ASP A 140 0.42 9.83 -20.35
CA ASP A 140 -1.01 9.67 -20.62
C ASP A 140 -1.43 8.18 -20.59
N GLN A 141 -1.74 7.67 -19.41
CA GLN A 141 -2.45 6.41 -19.24
C GLN A 141 -3.85 6.71 -19.70
N GLY A 142 -4.02 6.58 -21.02
CA GLY A 142 -5.25 6.83 -21.73
C GLY A 142 -6.44 6.41 -20.90
N GLN A 143 -7.26 7.38 -20.62
CA GLN A 143 -8.54 7.25 -19.95
C GLN A 143 -9.27 6.06 -20.55
N THR A 144 -9.15 4.89 -19.93
CA THR A 144 -9.92 3.72 -20.31
C THR A 144 -11.38 4.08 -20.05
N ASP A 145 -12.07 4.34 -21.13
CA ASP A 145 -13.50 4.64 -21.21
C ASP A 145 -14.28 3.55 -20.44
N ARG A 146 -14.66 3.86 -19.20
CA ARG A 146 -15.52 3.01 -18.37
C ARG A 146 -17.00 3.24 -18.66
N THR A 147 -17.34 3.63 -19.88
CA THR A 147 -18.73 3.76 -20.33
C THR A 147 -19.10 2.68 -21.35
N ALA A 148 -18.94 1.41 -20.96
CA ALA A 148 -19.56 0.33 -21.73
C ALA A 148 -20.08 -0.73 -20.76
N GLY A 149 -21.40 -0.77 -20.55
CA GLY A 149 -22.04 -1.94 -19.98
C GLY A 149 -23.03 -1.70 -18.85
N ALA A 150 -23.96 -0.77 -19.03
CA ALA A 150 -25.18 -0.73 -18.21
C ALA A 150 -26.42 -0.91 -19.12
N ASP A 151 -26.46 -1.98 -19.89
CA ASP A 151 -27.69 -2.47 -20.48
C ASP A 151 -28.14 -3.71 -19.65
N GLY A 152 -28.93 -3.42 -18.61
CA GLY A 152 -29.71 -4.43 -17.92
C GLY A 152 -30.92 -4.82 -18.78
N PRO A 153 -31.30 -6.11 -18.84
CA PRO A 153 -32.44 -6.54 -19.59
C PRO A 153 -33.74 -6.02 -18.94
N THR A 154 -34.50 -5.24 -19.70
CA THR A 154 -35.88 -4.87 -19.40
C THR A 154 -36.73 -6.13 -19.36
N GLY A 155 -37.17 -6.50 -18.15
CA GLY A 155 -38.06 -7.61 -17.92
C GLY A 155 -39.43 -7.36 -18.50
N GLY A 156 -39.85 -8.19 -19.42
CA GLY A 156 -41.19 -8.28 -19.92
C GLY A 156 -42.15 -8.78 -18.82
N ALA A 157 -43.22 -8.03 -18.63
CA ALA A 157 -44.38 -8.46 -17.90
C ALA A 157 -45.09 -9.57 -18.68
N ALA A 158 -45.41 -10.66 -18.00
CA ALA A 158 -46.41 -11.61 -18.46
C ALA A 158 -47.37 -11.89 -17.31
N SER A 159 -48.58 -11.40 -17.51
CA SER A 159 -49.82 -11.76 -16.81
C SER A 159 -50.28 -13.18 -17.21
N SER A 160 -50.87 -13.88 -16.29
CA SER A 160 -52.11 -14.73 -16.43
C SER A 160 -52.17 -15.70 -15.27
N GLU A 161 -53.20 -15.59 -14.42
CA GLU A 161 -54.47 -16.32 -14.47
C GLU A 161 -54.33 -17.83 -14.24
N GLY A 162 -55.05 -18.29 -13.24
CA GLY A 162 -55.63 -19.62 -13.28
C GLY A 162 -55.63 -20.39 -11.98
N ALA A 163 -56.61 -20.17 -11.17
CA ALA A 163 -57.63 -21.11 -10.63
C ALA A 163 -57.13 -22.51 -10.16
N GLY A 164 -57.51 -22.85 -8.94
CA GLY A 164 -58.20 -24.11 -8.72
C GLY A 164 -57.60 -25.13 -7.78
N ARG A 165 -58.22 -25.20 -6.63
CA ARG A 165 -58.36 -26.27 -5.66
C ARG A 165 -57.32 -26.43 -4.59
#